data_374c33ed86f49b53bd6537e9d4d396f3
#
_entry.id   374c33ed86f49b53bd6537e9d4d396f3
#
_cell.length_a   1.000
_cell.length_b   1.000
_cell.length_c   1.000
_cell.angle_alpha   90.00
_cell.angle_beta   90.00
_cell.angle_gamma   90.00
#
_symmetry.space_group_name_H-M   'P 1'
#
loop_
_entity.id
_entity.type
_entity.pdbx_description
1 polymer ?
#
loop_
_entity_poly.entity_id
_entity_poly.type
_entity_poly.pdbx_seq_one_letter_code
_entity_poly.pdbx_strand_id
1 'polypeptide(L)'
;MSRLPPDAGESWRPQTPSFRTCLWSTLFIAALFFAVSLLSSPIPGVNEPHYLAKARTFQDPTWCSRDFFLTSRNAHYCFFWLVGTLTQWMSFDAIAVLGRAASSLILAIGWNMLGSSFAMRASLRFLAACLFATLSLRGSFSGEWLLGGFESKVPAWGFAWISLSLWIRAQSAIRVREIWLAGVACGIACALHPVVGGWVAVCVCLASVILDCQHRTPFSLAAARLLRFASATVIVSLPGLIPALQLVLDNSQAKKDRELATFYQVFWRLKHHLDPTELLASQWTYAGLMVAIVIGAALLRSRSNSNTRGQEFANASASKTEPDGIHCLLAIFAMSAAIAMVGVVIGWHAESAQKMDGWEWRASLLKFYPFRCFDAMLPITAAWMLISLVDRRVANVRTGRGTLGMVGLCILGSLVPLQLAWYQREMTPAGYTARQFADWQAACEWIRINTPSDALVLTPRESYAFKWFAERAEFVCYKDCPQDTAGILMWNSRLWMLHDWTLKSSSDGLYDAGDLKLLQKKTNVDFVLTRILGPFDTPPIWKSGEWQIYTVPR
;
A
#
# COMPACT_ATOMS: atom_id res chain seq x y z
N MET A 1 -69.30 13.88 -17.26
CA MET A 1 -68.31 12.97 -16.60
C MET A 1 -66.97 13.15 -17.25
N SER A 2 -66.20 14.11 -16.71
CA SER A 2 -64.82 14.42 -17.14
C SER A 2 -63.85 13.52 -16.39
N ARG A 3 -63.06 12.73 -17.12
CA ARG A 3 -61.99 11.90 -16.55
C ARG A 3 -60.85 12.82 -16.10
N LEU A 4 -60.50 12.74 -14.81
CA LEU A 4 -59.29 13.36 -14.25
C LEU A 4 -58.08 12.66 -14.85
N PRO A 5 -56.98 13.38 -15.12
CA PRO A 5 -55.72 12.78 -15.56
C PRO A 5 -55.08 12.00 -14.41
N PRO A 6 -54.35 10.89 -14.70
CA PRO A 6 -53.74 10.08 -13.68
C PRO A 6 -52.62 10.85 -12.95
N ASP A 7 -52.59 10.68 -11.64
CA ASP A 7 -51.67 11.28 -10.67
C ASP A 7 -50.22 11.37 -11.15
N ALA A 8 -49.72 12.58 -11.34
CA ALA A 8 -48.32 12.93 -11.51
C ALA A 8 -47.65 13.02 -10.13
N GLY A 9 -47.59 11.89 -9.37
CA GLY A 9 -47.14 11.89 -7.98
C GLY A 9 -46.28 10.72 -7.57
N GLU A 10 -45.71 9.95 -8.51
CA GLU A 10 -44.67 9.02 -8.14
C GLU A 10 -43.32 9.74 -7.99
N SER A 11 -43.02 10.17 -6.77
CA SER A 11 -41.70 10.65 -6.36
C SER A 11 -40.68 9.57 -6.69
N TRP A 12 -39.76 9.84 -7.60
CA TRP A 12 -38.68 9.00 -8.02
C TRP A 12 -37.83 8.58 -6.79
N ARG A 13 -38.06 7.38 -6.27
CA ARG A 13 -37.15 6.75 -5.31
C ARG A 13 -36.03 6.07 -6.12
N PRO A 14 -34.75 6.38 -5.87
CA PRO A 14 -33.66 5.65 -6.50
C PRO A 14 -33.81 4.16 -6.16
N GLN A 15 -34.08 3.35 -7.19
CA GLN A 15 -34.19 1.91 -7.02
C GLN A 15 -32.83 1.41 -6.50
N THR A 16 -32.84 0.78 -5.35
CA THR A 16 -31.65 0.07 -4.85
C THR A 16 -31.20 -0.92 -5.92
N PRO A 17 -29.93 -0.87 -6.37
CA PRO A 17 -29.46 -1.76 -7.43
C PRO A 17 -29.71 -3.22 -7.02
N SER A 18 -30.16 -4.04 -7.96
CA SER A 18 -30.39 -5.46 -7.68
C SER A 18 -29.10 -6.13 -7.20
N PHE A 19 -29.21 -7.13 -6.38
CA PHE A 19 -28.06 -7.93 -5.90
C PHE A 19 -27.18 -8.39 -7.08
N ARG A 20 -27.79 -8.84 -8.18
CA ARG A 20 -27.08 -9.26 -9.40
C ARG A 20 -26.24 -8.12 -10.00
N THR A 21 -26.80 -6.91 -10.11
CA THR A 21 -26.09 -5.73 -10.64
C THR A 21 -24.90 -5.38 -9.74
N CYS A 22 -25.06 -5.44 -8.43
CA CYS A 22 -23.98 -5.18 -7.49
C CYS A 22 -22.87 -6.23 -7.59
N LEU A 23 -23.22 -7.50 -7.69
CA LEU A 23 -22.28 -8.62 -7.83
C LEU A 23 -21.46 -8.49 -9.12
N TRP A 24 -22.11 -8.33 -10.27
CA TRP A 24 -21.41 -8.20 -11.54
C TRP A 24 -20.50 -6.97 -11.59
N SER A 25 -20.96 -5.81 -11.07
CA SER A 25 -20.14 -4.62 -10.96
C SER A 25 -18.87 -4.87 -10.13
N THR A 26 -18.99 -5.58 -9.00
CA THR A 26 -17.85 -5.93 -8.17
C THR A 26 -16.89 -6.87 -8.89
N LEU A 27 -17.39 -7.89 -9.59
CA LEU A 27 -16.57 -8.84 -10.32
C LEU A 27 -15.80 -8.19 -11.47
N PHE A 28 -16.44 -7.27 -12.23
CA PHE A 28 -15.76 -6.53 -13.31
C PHE A 28 -14.67 -5.59 -12.77
N ILE A 29 -14.93 -4.90 -11.64
CA ILE A 29 -13.92 -4.07 -10.99
C ILE A 29 -12.77 -4.94 -10.46
N ALA A 30 -13.06 -6.09 -9.85
CA ALA A 30 -12.06 -7.02 -9.36
C ALA A 30 -11.19 -7.57 -10.50
N ALA A 31 -11.81 -7.94 -11.62
CA ALA A 31 -11.10 -8.39 -12.81
C ALA A 31 -10.19 -7.30 -13.40
N LEU A 32 -10.66 -6.05 -13.44
CA LEU A 32 -9.84 -4.90 -13.87
C LEU A 32 -8.63 -4.71 -12.95
N PHE A 33 -8.84 -4.65 -11.63
CA PHE A 33 -7.76 -4.44 -10.66
C PHE A 33 -6.75 -5.59 -10.69
N PHE A 34 -7.21 -6.82 -10.81
CA PHE A 34 -6.36 -8.00 -10.92
C PHE A 34 -5.55 -7.98 -12.21
N ALA A 35 -6.18 -7.68 -13.36
CA ALA A 35 -5.48 -7.57 -14.64
C ALA A 35 -4.42 -6.46 -14.63
N VAL A 36 -4.75 -5.28 -14.08
CA VAL A 36 -3.78 -4.18 -13.90
C VAL A 36 -2.63 -4.63 -12.99
N SER A 37 -2.91 -5.31 -11.87
CA SER A 37 -1.89 -5.83 -10.96
C SER A 37 -0.92 -6.80 -11.65
N LEU A 38 -1.43 -7.73 -12.46
CA LEU A 38 -0.59 -8.69 -13.20
C LEU A 38 0.22 -8.04 -14.32
N LEU A 39 -0.36 -7.05 -14.99
CA LEU A 39 0.30 -6.38 -16.11
C LEU A 39 1.36 -5.37 -15.64
N SER A 40 1.11 -4.65 -14.54
CA SER A 40 2.03 -3.62 -14.04
C SER A 40 3.20 -4.16 -13.23
N SER A 41 3.06 -5.37 -12.67
CA SER A 41 4.09 -5.95 -11.78
C SER A 41 4.23 -7.45 -12.05
N PRO A 42 5.39 -7.92 -12.53
CA PRO A 42 5.65 -9.36 -12.72
C PRO A 42 5.59 -10.10 -11.37
N ILE A 43 5.55 -11.43 -11.40
CA ILE A 43 5.71 -12.28 -10.22
C ILE A 43 7.13 -12.83 -10.22
N PRO A 44 7.86 -12.64 -9.11
CA PRO A 44 7.51 -11.86 -7.91
C PRO A 44 7.52 -10.36 -8.15
N GLY A 45 6.53 -9.66 -7.61
CA GLY A 45 6.51 -8.19 -7.55
C GLY A 45 7.49 -7.64 -6.52
N VAL A 46 7.66 -6.32 -6.50
CA VAL A 46 8.74 -5.63 -5.75
C VAL A 46 8.89 -6.06 -4.30
N ASN A 47 7.79 -6.25 -3.57
CA ASN A 47 7.81 -6.59 -2.13
C ASN A 47 7.35 -8.02 -1.82
N GLU A 48 6.82 -8.75 -2.79
CA GLU A 48 6.36 -10.13 -2.57
C GLU A 48 7.45 -11.04 -2.00
N PRO A 49 8.70 -11.02 -2.52
CA PRO A 49 9.76 -11.86 -1.94
C PRO A 49 10.01 -11.59 -0.47
N HIS A 50 9.98 -10.31 -0.08
CA HIS A 50 10.15 -9.87 1.31
C HIS A 50 9.01 -10.38 2.22
N TYR A 51 7.76 -10.20 1.79
CA TYR A 51 6.59 -10.57 2.58
C TYR A 51 6.36 -12.07 2.63
N LEU A 52 6.48 -12.78 1.50
CA LEU A 52 6.16 -14.20 1.45
C LEU A 52 7.27 -15.06 2.07
N ALA A 53 8.54 -14.71 1.87
CA ALA A 53 9.64 -15.38 2.55
C ALA A 53 9.52 -15.23 4.08
N LYS A 54 9.22 -14.02 4.57
CA LYS A 54 9.02 -13.80 6.01
C LYS A 54 7.79 -14.52 6.56
N ALA A 55 6.71 -14.61 5.77
CA ALA A 55 5.53 -15.40 6.13
C ALA A 55 5.85 -16.89 6.25
N ARG A 56 6.68 -17.45 5.35
CA ARG A 56 7.12 -18.85 5.42
C ARG A 56 7.94 -19.11 6.67
N THR A 57 8.97 -18.29 6.93
CA THR A 57 9.79 -18.43 8.16
C THR A 57 8.96 -18.23 9.43
N PHE A 58 7.94 -17.37 9.40
CA PHE A 58 7.04 -17.17 10.53
C PHE A 58 6.30 -18.48 10.89
N GLN A 59 5.93 -19.28 9.91
CA GLN A 59 5.25 -20.57 10.11
C GLN A 59 6.20 -21.74 10.28
N ASP A 60 7.34 -21.71 9.58
CA ASP A 60 8.42 -22.69 9.68
C ASP A 60 9.75 -22.00 10.04
N PRO A 61 10.06 -21.84 11.32
CA PRO A 61 11.30 -21.19 11.78
C PRO A 61 12.59 -21.91 11.38
N THR A 62 12.50 -23.15 10.89
CA THR A 62 13.66 -23.91 10.41
C THR A 62 14.05 -23.52 8.99
N TRP A 63 13.11 -23.03 8.19
CA TRP A 63 13.34 -22.58 6.83
C TRP A 63 14.18 -21.29 6.81
N CYS A 64 15.33 -21.35 6.17
CA CYS A 64 16.30 -20.25 6.11
C CYS A 64 16.65 -19.67 7.50
N SER A 65 16.78 -20.52 8.52
CA SER A 65 16.95 -20.13 9.94
C SER A 65 18.18 -19.25 10.22
N ARG A 66 19.21 -19.29 9.35
CA ARG A 66 20.40 -18.43 9.42
C ARG A 66 20.21 -17.04 8.81
N ASP A 67 19.06 -16.78 8.17
CA ASP A 67 18.73 -15.46 7.61
C ASP A 67 18.29 -14.51 8.71
N PHE A 68 19.09 -13.51 8.96
CA PHE A 68 18.87 -12.59 10.07
C PHE A 68 17.65 -11.67 9.88
N PHE A 69 17.29 -11.33 8.64
CA PHE A 69 16.10 -10.56 8.36
C PHE A 69 14.84 -11.39 8.61
N LEU A 70 14.81 -12.63 8.11
CA LEU A 70 13.64 -13.51 8.24
C LEU A 70 13.35 -13.85 9.71
N THR A 71 14.38 -14.01 10.53
CA THR A 71 14.26 -14.31 11.97
C THR A 71 13.99 -13.08 12.84
N SER A 72 14.10 -11.86 12.29
CA SER A 72 13.84 -10.63 13.03
C SER A 72 12.36 -10.43 13.35
N ARG A 73 12.04 -9.59 14.36
CA ARG A 73 10.66 -9.22 14.72
C ARG A 73 9.96 -8.49 13.57
N ASN A 74 8.64 -8.54 13.55
CA ASN A 74 7.84 -7.92 12.49
C ASN A 74 6.53 -7.31 13.01
N ALA A 75 6.02 -6.29 12.29
CA ALA A 75 4.79 -5.56 12.63
C ALA A 75 3.53 -6.14 11.95
N HIS A 76 3.64 -7.10 11.02
CA HIS A 76 2.52 -7.58 10.21
C HIS A 76 2.07 -8.98 10.63
N TYR A 77 1.94 -9.20 11.94
CA TYR A 77 1.69 -10.51 12.55
C TYR A 77 0.51 -11.25 11.90
N CYS A 78 -0.67 -10.61 11.80
CA CYS A 78 -1.86 -11.26 11.23
C CYS A 78 -1.68 -11.63 9.77
N PHE A 79 -1.00 -10.80 8.99
CA PHE A 79 -0.71 -11.12 7.59
C PHE A 79 0.23 -12.33 7.49
N PHE A 80 1.31 -12.35 8.25
CA PHE A 80 2.26 -13.45 8.22
C PHE A 80 1.68 -14.76 8.74
N TRP A 81 0.81 -14.70 9.75
CA TRP A 81 0.10 -15.87 10.23
C TRP A 81 -0.82 -16.47 9.16
N LEU A 82 -1.65 -15.64 8.51
CA LEU A 82 -2.56 -16.08 7.45
C LEU A 82 -1.82 -16.63 6.22
N VAL A 83 -0.85 -15.87 5.72
CA VAL A 83 -0.14 -16.21 4.49
C VAL A 83 0.88 -17.33 4.73
N GLY A 84 1.56 -17.33 5.88
CA GLY A 84 2.52 -18.36 6.25
C GLY A 84 1.90 -19.76 6.27
N THR A 85 0.66 -19.90 6.76
CA THR A 85 -0.06 -21.17 6.70
C THR A 85 -0.20 -21.68 5.26
N LEU A 86 -0.44 -20.80 4.28
CA LEU A 86 -0.55 -21.18 2.87
C LEU A 86 0.78 -21.65 2.28
N THR A 87 1.92 -21.12 2.78
CA THR A 87 3.25 -21.51 2.26
C THR A 87 3.63 -22.95 2.54
N GLN A 88 2.90 -23.65 3.40
CA GLN A 88 3.09 -25.08 3.65
C GLN A 88 2.54 -25.97 2.53
N TRP A 89 1.60 -25.45 1.75
CA TRP A 89 0.83 -26.22 0.76
C TRP A 89 1.00 -25.71 -0.67
N MET A 90 1.51 -24.49 -0.84
CA MET A 90 1.54 -23.82 -2.13
C MET A 90 2.89 -23.14 -2.37
N SER A 91 3.28 -23.05 -3.64
CA SER A 91 4.45 -22.26 -4.05
C SER A 91 4.21 -20.76 -3.84
N PHE A 92 5.29 -19.99 -3.73
CA PHE A 92 5.22 -18.54 -3.62
C PHE A 92 4.50 -17.90 -4.83
N ASP A 93 4.73 -18.41 -6.05
CA ASP A 93 4.04 -17.92 -7.26
C ASP A 93 2.52 -18.10 -7.15
N ALA A 94 2.06 -19.28 -6.73
CA ALA A 94 0.64 -19.55 -6.56
C ALA A 94 0.01 -18.66 -5.47
N ILE A 95 0.72 -18.45 -4.35
CA ILE A 95 0.27 -17.56 -3.27
C ILE A 95 0.23 -16.11 -3.75
N ALA A 96 1.20 -15.66 -4.53
CA ALA A 96 1.20 -14.32 -5.11
C ALA A 96 -0.01 -14.10 -6.02
N VAL A 97 -0.29 -15.02 -6.94
CA VAL A 97 -1.46 -14.93 -7.83
C VAL A 97 -2.77 -14.89 -7.05
N LEU A 98 -2.96 -15.84 -6.13
CA LEU A 98 -4.19 -15.92 -5.32
C LEU A 98 -4.31 -14.71 -4.38
N GLY A 99 -3.22 -14.26 -3.78
CA GLY A 99 -3.20 -13.09 -2.92
C GLY A 99 -3.54 -11.80 -3.67
N ARG A 100 -3.04 -11.63 -4.90
CA ARG A 100 -3.42 -10.52 -5.79
C ARG A 100 -4.89 -10.59 -6.17
N ALA A 101 -5.41 -11.76 -6.51
CA ALA A 101 -6.82 -11.96 -6.85
C ALA A 101 -7.73 -11.65 -5.65
N ALA A 102 -7.42 -12.19 -4.47
CA ALA A 102 -8.16 -11.95 -3.24
C ALA A 102 -8.12 -10.46 -2.83
N SER A 103 -6.95 -9.82 -2.90
CA SER A 103 -6.80 -8.40 -2.61
C SER A 103 -7.59 -7.53 -3.59
N SER A 104 -7.55 -7.85 -4.89
CA SER A 104 -8.33 -7.16 -5.92
C SER A 104 -9.83 -7.29 -5.69
N LEU A 105 -10.29 -8.45 -5.22
CA LEU A 105 -11.70 -8.65 -4.87
C LEU A 105 -12.10 -7.82 -3.65
N ILE A 106 -11.28 -7.79 -2.59
CA ILE A 106 -11.55 -6.99 -1.38
C ILE A 106 -11.57 -5.49 -1.73
N LEU A 107 -10.59 -5.02 -2.51
CA LEU A 107 -10.56 -3.65 -3.03
C LEU A 107 -11.81 -3.32 -3.85
N ALA A 108 -12.23 -4.22 -4.74
CA ALA A 108 -13.43 -4.03 -5.58
C ALA A 108 -14.72 -3.99 -4.75
N ILE A 109 -14.84 -4.81 -3.70
CA ILE A 109 -15.95 -4.74 -2.75
C ILE A 109 -15.98 -3.37 -2.08
N GLY A 110 -14.87 -2.92 -1.51
CA GLY A 110 -14.76 -1.61 -0.86
C GLY A 110 -15.06 -0.47 -1.83
N TRP A 111 -14.52 -0.50 -3.05
CA TRP A 111 -14.77 0.47 -4.10
C TRP A 111 -16.23 0.57 -4.51
N ASN A 112 -16.86 -0.58 -4.74
CA ASN A 112 -18.27 -0.63 -5.14
C ASN A 112 -19.20 -0.17 -4.01
N MET A 113 -18.86 -0.49 -2.75
CA MET A 113 -19.57 0.01 -1.57
C MET A 113 -19.43 1.53 -1.43
N LEU A 114 -18.24 2.12 -1.65
CA LEU A 114 -18.03 3.57 -1.67
C LEU A 114 -18.90 4.25 -2.72
N GLY A 115 -18.88 3.75 -3.95
CA GLY A 115 -19.74 4.29 -5.01
C GLY A 115 -21.23 4.18 -4.70
N SER A 116 -21.65 3.14 -3.97
CA SER A 116 -23.02 2.99 -3.46
C SER A 116 -23.35 4.06 -2.42
N SER A 117 -22.39 4.41 -1.56
CA SER A 117 -22.57 5.48 -0.56
C SER A 117 -22.71 6.87 -1.19
N PHE A 118 -22.27 7.01 -2.42
CA PHE A 118 -22.44 8.24 -3.25
C PHE A 118 -23.67 8.17 -4.15
N ALA A 119 -24.52 7.15 -4.02
CA ALA A 119 -25.68 6.86 -4.88
C ALA A 119 -25.35 6.76 -6.39
N MET A 120 -24.09 6.44 -6.75
CA MET A 120 -23.65 6.35 -8.14
C MET A 120 -24.08 5.05 -8.81
N ARG A 121 -24.37 5.12 -10.12
CA ARG A 121 -24.73 3.96 -10.97
C ARG A 121 -23.54 3.01 -11.11
N ALA A 122 -23.79 1.71 -11.34
CA ALA A 122 -22.75 0.69 -11.47
C ALA A 122 -21.72 0.98 -12.57
N SER A 123 -22.17 1.48 -13.73
CA SER A 123 -21.26 1.88 -14.84
C SER A 123 -20.32 3.01 -14.45
N LEU A 124 -20.79 4.00 -13.70
CA LEU A 124 -19.96 5.10 -13.24
C LEU A 124 -18.98 4.67 -12.15
N ARG A 125 -19.34 3.69 -11.31
CA ARG A 125 -18.43 3.08 -10.34
C ARG A 125 -17.29 2.35 -11.07
N PHE A 126 -17.59 1.66 -12.17
CA PHE A 126 -16.59 1.02 -13.01
C PHE A 126 -15.68 2.04 -13.69
N LEU A 127 -16.25 3.11 -14.29
CA LEU A 127 -15.43 4.19 -14.88
C LEU A 127 -14.56 4.91 -13.85
N ALA A 128 -15.07 5.12 -12.63
CA ALA A 128 -14.26 5.63 -11.53
C ALA A 128 -13.11 4.69 -11.18
N ALA A 129 -13.32 3.36 -11.24
CA ALA A 129 -12.26 2.37 -11.02
C ALA A 129 -11.21 2.39 -12.15
N CYS A 130 -11.63 2.54 -13.41
CA CYS A 130 -10.71 2.74 -14.54
C CYS A 130 -9.86 4.00 -14.36
N LEU A 131 -10.49 5.11 -13.96
CA LEU A 131 -9.79 6.37 -13.72
C LEU A 131 -8.83 6.26 -12.54
N PHE A 132 -9.27 5.68 -11.42
CA PHE A 132 -8.42 5.40 -10.26
C PHE A 132 -7.19 4.57 -10.66
N ALA A 133 -7.37 3.47 -11.39
CA ALA A 133 -6.27 2.63 -11.84
C ALA A 133 -5.30 3.41 -12.75
N THR A 134 -5.82 4.24 -13.67
CA THR A 134 -5.02 5.09 -14.53
C THR A 134 -4.19 6.10 -13.72
N LEU A 135 -4.82 6.80 -12.78
CA LEU A 135 -4.14 7.80 -11.96
C LEU A 135 -3.08 7.16 -11.05
N SER A 136 -3.38 6.01 -10.45
CA SER A 136 -2.44 5.27 -9.61
C SER A 136 -1.20 4.75 -10.37
N LEU A 137 -1.35 4.41 -11.66
CA LEU A 137 -0.22 4.02 -12.51
C LEU A 137 0.63 5.21 -12.97
N ARG A 138 0.11 6.43 -12.93
CA ARG A 138 0.86 7.64 -13.35
C ARG A 138 1.82 8.17 -12.30
N GLY A 139 1.63 7.82 -11.05
CA GLY A 139 2.52 8.27 -9.98
C GLY A 139 1.96 8.05 -8.60
N SER A 140 2.77 8.45 -7.63
CA SER A 140 2.46 8.49 -6.20
C SER A 140 3.17 9.67 -5.58
N PHE A 141 2.76 10.11 -4.41
CA PHE A 141 3.45 11.17 -3.66
C PHE A 141 4.63 10.61 -2.87
N SER A 142 4.40 9.53 -2.12
CA SER A 142 5.42 8.92 -1.25
C SER A 142 5.60 7.41 -1.52
N GLY A 143 5.29 6.95 -2.74
CA GLY A 143 5.48 5.57 -3.16
C GLY A 143 4.42 4.59 -2.65
N GLU A 144 3.23 5.07 -2.26
CA GLU A 144 2.12 4.17 -1.94
C GLU A 144 1.42 3.72 -3.22
N TRP A 145 1.27 2.42 -3.37
CA TRP A 145 0.58 1.79 -4.49
C TRP A 145 -0.39 0.70 -3.99
N LEU A 146 -1.52 0.52 -4.67
CA LEU A 146 -2.57 -0.41 -4.30
C LEU A 146 -2.81 -1.50 -5.36
N LEU A 147 -2.39 -1.26 -6.60
CA LEU A 147 -2.48 -2.19 -7.72
C LEU A 147 -1.06 -2.63 -8.10
N GLY A 148 -0.68 -3.84 -7.75
CA GLY A 148 0.67 -4.38 -7.94
C GLY A 148 0.83 -5.73 -7.24
N GLY A 149 1.96 -5.97 -6.57
CA GLY A 149 2.25 -7.23 -5.86
C GLY A 149 1.37 -7.46 -4.63
N PHE A 150 1.44 -8.69 -4.10
CA PHE A 150 0.71 -9.08 -2.90
C PHE A 150 1.52 -8.77 -1.63
N GLU A 151 1.08 -7.80 -0.87
CA GLU A 151 1.62 -7.44 0.44
C GLU A 151 0.52 -6.99 1.41
N SER A 152 0.82 -6.92 2.70
CA SER A 152 -0.17 -6.70 3.77
C SER A 152 -1.01 -5.43 3.61
N LYS A 153 -0.44 -4.36 3.02
CA LYS A 153 -1.15 -3.09 2.84
C LYS A 153 -2.30 -3.18 1.83
N VAL A 154 -2.21 -4.05 0.81
CA VAL A 154 -3.21 -4.09 -0.27
C VAL A 154 -4.57 -4.56 0.24
N PRO A 155 -4.72 -5.74 0.88
CA PRO A 155 -5.98 -6.12 1.49
C PRO A 155 -6.39 -5.17 2.63
N ALA A 156 -5.44 -4.57 3.38
CA ALA A 156 -5.75 -3.58 4.41
C ALA A 156 -6.47 -2.35 3.83
N TRP A 157 -6.04 -1.83 2.68
CA TRP A 157 -6.74 -0.75 1.98
C TRP A 157 -8.15 -1.14 1.53
N GLY A 158 -8.35 -2.37 1.08
CA GLY A 158 -9.69 -2.85 0.74
C GLY A 158 -10.65 -2.82 1.94
N PHE A 159 -10.22 -3.29 3.11
CA PHE A 159 -11.00 -3.18 4.35
C PHE A 159 -11.15 -1.73 4.82
N ALA A 160 -10.15 -0.87 4.62
CA ALA A 160 -10.25 0.56 4.88
C ALA A 160 -11.36 1.20 4.02
N TRP A 161 -11.47 0.88 2.73
CA TRP A 161 -12.55 1.38 1.87
C TRP A 161 -13.93 0.86 2.28
N ILE A 162 -14.04 -0.40 2.72
CA ILE A 162 -15.27 -0.93 3.31
C ILE A 162 -15.65 -0.12 4.55
N SER A 163 -14.68 0.15 5.44
CA SER A 163 -14.87 0.98 6.62
C SER A 163 -15.38 2.38 6.28
N LEU A 164 -14.71 3.07 5.34
CA LEU A 164 -15.09 4.40 4.88
C LEU A 164 -16.52 4.41 4.31
N SER A 165 -16.89 3.41 3.51
CA SER A 165 -18.24 3.31 2.97
C SER A 165 -19.31 3.18 4.05
N LEU A 166 -19.08 2.29 5.02
CA LEU A 166 -20.00 2.06 6.13
C LEU A 166 -20.11 3.31 7.03
N TRP A 167 -18.99 3.96 7.29
CA TRP A 167 -18.94 5.21 8.04
C TRP A 167 -19.71 6.34 7.34
N ILE A 168 -19.53 6.52 6.01
CA ILE A 168 -20.26 7.51 5.22
C ILE A 168 -21.76 7.28 5.29
N ARG A 169 -22.20 6.03 5.15
CA ARG A 169 -23.64 5.69 5.27
C ARG A 169 -24.20 5.99 6.66
N ALA A 170 -23.39 5.79 7.68
CA ALA A 170 -23.77 6.08 9.07
C ALA A 170 -23.86 7.59 9.37
N GLN A 171 -23.25 8.46 8.55
CA GLN A 171 -23.42 9.91 8.66
C GLN A 171 -24.80 10.38 8.15
N SER A 172 -25.33 9.73 7.10
CA SER A 172 -26.60 10.09 6.46
C SER A 172 -27.83 9.60 7.24
N ALA A 173 -27.71 8.57 8.09
CA ALA A 173 -28.79 8.06 8.92
C ALA A 173 -28.20 7.46 10.20
N ILE A 174 -28.94 7.53 11.34
CA ILE A 174 -28.49 6.95 12.61
C ILE A 174 -28.54 5.42 12.51
N ARG A 175 -27.55 4.82 11.86
CA ARG A 175 -27.43 3.37 11.65
C ARG A 175 -26.34 2.81 12.55
N VAL A 176 -26.68 2.53 13.80
CA VAL A 176 -25.77 2.01 14.84
C VAL A 176 -24.98 0.80 14.36
N ARG A 177 -25.62 -0.13 13.64
CA ARG A 177 -24.97 -1.32 13.08
C ARG A 177 -23.84 -0.97 12.11
N GLU A 178 -24.06 0.01 11.23
CA GLU A 178 -23.04 0.43 10.23
C GLU A 178 -21.82 1.06 10.90
N ILE A 179 -22.00 1.78 12.02
CA ILE A 179 -20.88 2.35 12.79
C ILE A 179 -19.99 1.23 13.38
N TRP A 180 -20.61 0.21 13.99
CA TRP A 180 -19.87 -0.94 14.51
C TRP A 180 -19.13 -1.69 13.41
N LEU A 181 -19.80 -1.97 12.28
CA LEU A 181 -19.20 -2.65 11.13
C LEU A 181 -18.09 -1.82 10.49
N ALA A 182 -18.21 -0.48 10.44
CA ALA A 182 -17.13 0.41 10.01
C ALA A 182 -15.90 0.26 10.91
N GLY A 183 -16.09 0.26 12.22
CA GLY A 183 -15.02 0.03 13.19
C GLY A 183 -14.39 -1.37 13.05
N VAL A 184 -15.20 -2.41 12.87
CA VAL A 184 -14.68 -3.78 12.61
C VAL A 184 -13.82 -3.82 11.36
N ALA A 185 -14.27 -3.26 10.24
CA ALA A 185 -13.51 -3.24 8.99
C ALA A 185 -12.21 -2.42 9.13
N CYS A 186 -12.25 -1.29 9.85
CA CYS A 186 -11.06 -0.50 10.16
C CYS A 186 -10.08 -1.29 11.05
N GLY A 187 -10.60 -2.01 12.03
CA GLY A 187 -9.81 -2.89 12.91
C GLY A 187 -9.12 -4.02 12.16
N ILE A 188 -9.79 -4.65 11.17
CA ILE A 188 -9.18 -5.65 10.27
C ILE A 188 -8.05 -5.00 9.45
N ALA A 189 -8.29 -3.80 8.88
CA ALA A 189 -7.26 -3.07 8.15
C ALA A 189 -6.04 -2.79 9.04
N CYS A 190 -6.25 -2.39 10.30
CA CYS A 190 -5.20 -2.15 11.27
C CYS A 190 -4.47 -3.45 11.68
N ALA A 191 -5.19 -4.56 11.88
CA ALA A 191 -4.60 -5.85 12.21
C ALA A 191 -3.69 -6.40 11.09
N LEU A 192 -4.09 -6.19 9.81
CA LEU A 192 -3.29 -6.57 8.65
C LEU A 192 -2.10 -5.63 8.44
N HIS A 193 -2.33 -4.33 8.57
CA HIS A 193 -1.30 -3.30 8.38
C HIS A 193 -1.53 -2.11 9.32
N PRO A 194 -0.86 -2.06 10.50
CA PRO A 194 -1.13 -1.08 11.56
C PRO A 194 -1.09 0.38 11.09
N VAL A 195 -0.16 0.73 10.21
CA VAL A 195 -0.02 2.11 9.71
C VAL A 195 -1.20 2.50 8.80
N VAL A 196 -1.65 1.61 7.91
CA VAL A 196 -2.81 1.89 7.01
C VAL A 196 -4.07 2.06 7.84
N GLY A 197 -4.43 1.05 8.64
CA GLY A 197 -5.65 1.10 9.45
C GLY A 197 -5.60 2.21 10.50
N GLY A 198 -4.44 2.45 11.11
CA GLY A 198 -4.24 3.50 12.11
C GLY A 198 -4.50 4.91 11.54
N TRP A 199 -3.90 5.25 10.40
CA TRP A 199 -4.13 6.56 9.78
C TRP A 199 -5.57 6.73 9.28
N VAL A 200 -6.19 5.67 8.73
CA VAL A 200 -7.61 5.72 8.35
C VAL A 200 -8.49 5.96 9.58
N ALA A 201 -8.22 5.27 10.70
CA ALA A 201 -8.97 5.49 11.95
C ALA A 201 -8.85 6.94 12.45
N VAL A 202 -7.63 7.49 12.45
CA VAL A 202 -7.38 8.90 12.84
C VAL A 202 -8.13 9.86 11.92
N CYS A 203 -8.05 9.68 10.60
CA CYS A 203 -8.76 10.51 9.63
C CYS A 203 -10.29 10.44 9.82
N VAL A 204 -10.84 9.25 10.06
CA VAL A 204 -12.28 9.05 10.32
C VAL A 204 -12.71 9.75 11.61
N CYS A 205 -11.92 9.63 12.68
CA CYS A 205 -12.22 10.29 13.95
C CYS A 205 -12.21 11.81 13.80
N LEU A 206 -11.16 12.38 13.19
CA LEU A 206 -11.05 13.83 12.98
C LEU A 206 -12.15 14.36 12.05
N ALA A 207 -12.40 13.68 10.94
CA ALA A 207 -13.48 14.06 10.03
C ALA A 207 -14.86 13.98 10.70
N SER A 208 -15.09 12.97 11.55
CA SER A 208 -16.34 12.88 12.34
C SER A 208 -16.54 14.10 13.23
N VAL A 209 -15.51 14.51 13.96
CA VAL A 209 -15.59 15.70 14.84
C VAL A 209 -15.92 16.95 14.02
N ILE A 210 -15.25 17.17 12.89
CA ILE A 210 -15.49 18.35 12.04
C ILE A 210 -16.91 18.35 11.48
N LEU A 211 -17.37 17.21 10.93
CA LEU A 211 -18.72 17.11 10.38
C LEU A 211 -19.79 17.25 11.47
N ASP A 212 -19.58 16.67 12.63
CA ASP A 212 -20.51 16.81 13.75
C ASP A 212 -20.61 18.27 14.27
N CYS A 213 -19.49 19.00 14.29
CA CYS A 213 -19.48 20.44 14.59
C CYS A 213 -20.22 21.24 13.52
N GLN A 214 -19.97 20.96 12.22
CA GLN A 214 -20.64 21.66 11.10
C GLN A 214 -22.15 21.43 11.10
N HIS A 215 -22.58 20.20 11.41
CA HIS A 215 -24.01 19.83 11.43
C HIS A 215 -24.68 20.07 12.80
N ARG A 216 -23.94 20.61 13.77
CA ARG A 216 -24.42 20.84 15.13
C ARG A 216 -25.04 19.57 15.73
N THR A 217 -24.40 18.43 15.51
CA THR A 217 -24.84 17.14 16.09
C THR A 217 -24.79 17.22 17.59
N PRO A 218 -25.81 16.74 18.34
CA PRO A 218 -25.75 16.68 19.80
C PRO A 218 -24.52 15.91 20.27
N PHE A 219 -23.80 16.45 21.26
CA PHE A 219 -22.55 15.90 21.75
C PHE A 219 -22.66 14.40 22.16
N SER A 220 -23.74 14.06 22.84
CA SER A 220 -23.98 12.67 23.28
C SER A 220 -24.06 11.68 22.09
N LEU A 221 -24.69 12.10 20.99
CA LEU A 221 -24.80 11.29 19.78
C LEU A 221 -23.46 11.21 19.05
N ALA A 222 -22.74 12.32 18.90
CA ALA A 222 -21.42 12.39 18.31
C ALA A 222 -20.41 11.51 19.08
N ALA A 223 -20.37 11.66 20.40
CA ALA A 223 -19.52 10.86 21.28
C ALA A 223 -19.87 9.37 21.22
N ALA A 224 -21.16 9.01 21.22
CA ALA A 224 -21.59 7.62 21.12
C ALA A 224 -21.19 6.98 19.78
N ARG A 225 -21.27 7.72 18.66
CA ARG A 225 -20.81 7.24 17.35
C ARG A 225 -19.30 7.01 17.34
N LEU A 226 -18.54 7.99 17.83
CA LEU A 226 -17.09 7.92 17.87
C LEU A 226 -16.60 6.77 18.76
N LEU A 227 -17.19 6.61 19.96
CA LEU A 227 -16.85 5.53 20.88
C LEU A 227 -17.13 4.15 20.30
N ARG A 228 -18.28 3.95 19.63
CA ARG A 228 -18.60 2.66 18.98
C ARG A 228 -17.60 2.33 17.87
N PHE A 229 -17.29 3.29 17.00
CA PHE A 229 -16.29 3.11 15.95
C PHE A 229 -14.92 2.79 16.53
N ALA A 230 -14.44 3.61 17.46
CA ALA A 230 -13.11 3.45 18.06
C ALA A 230 -13.00 2.15 18.86
N SER A 231 -14.00 1.78 19.67
CA SER A 231 -14.00 0.52 20.43
C SER A 231 -13.93 -0.70 19.52
N ALA A 232 -14.76 -0.75 18.46
CA ALA A 232 -14.72 -1.84 17.49
C ALA A 232 -13.36 -1.91 16.78
N THR A 233 -12.82 -0.76 16.36
CA THR A 233 -11.51 -0.67 15.70
C THR A 233 -10.40 -1.19 16.62
N VAL A 234 -10.34 -0.74 17.87
CA VAL A 234 -9.31 -1.15 18.83
C VAL A 234 -9.41 -2.66 19.10
N ILE A 235 -10.61 -3.16 19.46
CA ILE A 235 -10.78 -4.57 19.83
C ILE A 235 -10.36 -5.50 18.68
N VAL A 236 -10.79 -5.21 17.46
CA VAL A 236 -10.50 -6.07 16.29
C VAL A 236 -9.04 -5.93 15.84
N SER A 237 -8.40 -4.79 16.10
CA SER A 237 -7.00 -4.59 15.73
C SER A 237 -5.99 -5.27 16.67
N LEU A 238 -6.38 -5.62 17.90
CA LEU A 238 -5.46 -6.11 18.95
C LEU A 238 -4.49 -7.21 18.48
N PRO A 239 -4.93 -8.26 17.74
CA PRO A 239 -4.02 -9.33 17.32
C PRO A 239 -2.83 -8.85 16.46
N GLY A 240 -3.03 -7.83 15.63
CA GLY A 240 -1.96 -7.24 14.82
C GLY A 240 -1.31 -6.03 15.45
N LEU A 241 -2.07 -5.25 16.23
CA LEU A 241 -1.60 -4.02 16.84
C LEU A 241 -0.66 -4.27 18.03
N ILE A 242 -0.93 -5.29 18.87
CA ILE A 242 -0.08 -5.61 20.03
C ILE A 242 1.35 -5.93 19.60
N PRO A 243 1.62 -6.86 18.65
CA PRO A 243 2.99 -7.12 18.18
C PRO A 243 3.67 -5.88 17.59
N ALA A 244 2.92 -5.04 16.86
CA ALA A 244 3.45 -3.80 16.29
C ALA A 244 3.81 -2.77 17.38
N LEU A 245 2.98 -2.63 18.41
CA LEU A 245 3.27 -1.75 19.55
C LEU A 245 4.46 -2.25 20.38
N GLN A 246 4.63 -3.57 20.53
CA GLN A 246 5.80 -4.14 21.21
C GLN A 246 7.12 -3.76 20.50
N LEU A 247 7.12 -3.63 19.17
CA LEU A 247 8.30 -3.12 18.43
C LEU A 247 8.56 -1.64 18.73
N VAL A 248 7.52 -0.83 18.77
CA VAL A 248 7.64 0.63 18.97
C VAL A 248 8.01 0.98 20.42
N LEU A 249 7.48 0.21 21.38
CA LEU A 249 7.66 0.41 22.80
C LEU A 249 8.83 -0.37 23.39
N ASP A 250 9.57 -1.10 22.58
CA ASP A 250 10.74 -1.87 23.02
C ASP A 250 11.84 -0.93 23.54
N ASN A 251 12.03 -0.97 24.84
CA ASN A 251 13.05 -0.20 25.56
C ASN A 251 14.28 -1.05 25.94
N SER A 252 14.44 -2.26 25.38
CA SER A 252 15.56 -3.15 25.67
C SER A 252 16.91 -2.58 25.24
N GLN A 253 16.91 -1.67 24.26
CA GLN A 253 18.09 -0.97 23.76
C GLN A 253 18.23 0.43 24.37
N ALA A 254 19.46 0.93 24.45
CA ALA A 254 19.75 2.28 24.92
C ALA A 254 19.01 3.34 24.07
N LYS A 255 18.67 4.47 24.67
CA LYS A 255 17.95 5.56 23.99
C LYS A 255 18.68 5.99 22.70
N LYS A 256 20.00 6.17 22.78
CA LYS A 256 20.85 6.57 21.65
C LYS A 256 20.77 5.56 20.49
N ASP A 257 20.73 4.26 20.80
CA ASP A 257 20.64 3.21 19.78
C ASP A 257 19.27 3.20 19.09
N ARG A 258 18.20 3.44 19.86
CA ARG A 258 16.84 3.58 19.29
C ARG A 258 16.72 4.80 18.37
N GLU A 259 17.29 5.92 18.76
CA GLU A 259 17.35 7.14 17.94
C GLU A 259 18.13 6.88 16.66
N LEU A 260 19.32 6.29 16.75
CA LEU A 260 20.17 5.97 15.61
C LEU A 260 19.50 4.98 14.63
N ALA A 261 18.85 3.92 15.15
CA ALA A 261 18.10 2.98 14.33
C ALA A 261 16.93 3.69 13.61
N THR A 262 16.23 4.58 14.30
CA THR A 262 15.15 5.37 13.69
C THR A 262 15.69 6.31 12.61
N PHE A 263 16.86 6.91 12.82
CA PHE A 263 17.55 7.72 11.80
C PHE A 263 17.84 6.89 10.54
N TYR A 264 18.45 5.72 10.69
CA TYR A 264 18.73 4.82 9.56
C TYR A 264 17.46 4.38 8.84
N GLN A 265 16.38 4.11 9.56
CA GLN A 265 15.11 3.74 8.96
C GLN A 265 14.53 4.89 8.12
N VAL A 266 14.46 6.09 8.67
CA VAL A 266 13.75 7.24 8.09
C VAL A 266 14.58 7.91 6.99
N PHE A 267 15.81 8.31 7.31
CA PHE A 267 16.62 9.19 6.45
C PHE A 267 17.62 8.44 5.57
N TRP A 268 17.74 7.12 5.72
CA TRP A 268 18.62 6.36 4.86
C TRP A 268 17.86 5.26 4.09
N ARG A 269 17.20 4.33 4.81
CA ARG A 269 16.56 3.19 4.16
C ARG A 269 15.27 3.57 3.45
N LEU A 270 14.43 4.39 4.06
CA LEU A 270 13.09 4.73 3.60
C LEU A 270 12.93 6.22 3.26
N LYS A 271 14.03 6.94 2.99
CA LYS A 271 14.03 8.36 2.69
C LYS A 271 13.03 8.74 1.58
N HIS A 272 12.93 7.93 0.54
CA HIS A 272 11.99 8.10 -0.57
C HIS A 272 10.51 7.94 -0.20
N HIS A 273 10.19 7.54 1.03
CA HIS A 273 8.84 7.45 1.57
C HIS A 273 8.58 8.42 2.72
N LEU A 274 9.62 8.82 3.45
CA LEU A 274 9.50 9.45 4.77
C LEU A 274 10.16 10.83 4.84
N ASP A 275 11.14 11.10 3.99
CA ASP A 275 11.84 12.37 3.96
C ASP A 275 11.28 13.25 2.82
N PRO A 276 10.54 14.33 3.14
CA PRO A 276 9.94 15.17 2.12
C PRO A 276 10.96 15.89 1.23
N THR A 277 12.20 16.08 1.70
CA THR A 277 13.26 16.75 0.92
C THR A 277 13.89 15.84 -0.13
N GLU A 278 13.73 14.52 0.02
CA GLU A 278 14.20 13.49 -0.92
C GLU A 278 13.13 13.05 -1.93
N LEU A 279 11.93 13.61 -1.83
CA LEU A 279 10.87 13.36 -2.80
C LEU A 279 11.19 14.07 -4.12
N LEU A 280 11.04 13.35 -5.23
CA LEU A 280 11.32 13.88 -6.58
C LEU A 280 10.34 14.99 -6.96
N ALA A 281 10.80 15.93 -7.80
CA ALA A 281 9.95 16.98 -8.36
C ALA A 281 8.69 16.42 -9.05
N SER A 282 8.78 15.25 -9.71
CA SER A 282 7.65 14.57 -10.33
C SER A 282 6.59 14.12 -9.31
N GLN A 283 7.00 13.72 -8.10
CA GLN A 283 6.09 13.32 -7.02
C GLN A 283 5.33 14.54 -6.47
N TRP A 284 6.02 15.67 -6.27
CA TRP A 284 5.40 16.93 -5.90
C TRP A 284 4.43 17.43 -6.98
N THR A 285 4.83 17.36 -8.25
CA THR A 285 3.97 17.73 -9.39
C THR A 285 2.72 16.86 -9.44
N TYR A 286 2.88 15.54 -9.28
CA TYR A 286 1.74 14.62 -9.22
C TYR A 286 0.77 14.99 -8.10
N ALA A 287 1.26 15.18 -6.89
CA ALA A 287 0.42 15.57 -5.75
C ALA A 287 -0.30 16.91 -6.00
N GLY A 288 0.42 17.92 -6.49
CA GLY A 288 -0.13 19.23 -6.82
C GLY A 288 -1.25 19.15 -7.87
N LEU A 289 -1.05 18.39 -8.94
CA LEU A 289 -2.07 18.16 -9.97
C LEU A 289 -3.31 17.44 -9.41
N MET A 290 -3.12 16.40 -8.61
CA MET A 290 -4.26 15.69 -8.01
C MET A 290 -5.04 16.59 -7.05
N VAL A 291 -4.36 17.36 -6.20
CA VAL A 291 -5.01 18.35 -5.32
C VAL A 291 -5.76 19.39 -6.13
N ALA A 292 -5.17 19.92 -7.19
CA ALA A 292 -5.83 20.89 -8.07
C ALA A 292 -7.09 20.29 -8.74
N ILE A 293 -7.05 19.04 -9.18
CA ILE A 293 -8.21 18.32 -9.71
C ILE A 293 -9.30 18.19 -8.65
N VAL A 294 -8.96 17.79 -7.43
CA VAL A 294 -9.93 17.63 -6.33
C VAL A 294 -10.58 18.97 -6.00
N ILE A 295 -9.78 20.04 -5.83
CA ILE A 295 -10.28 21.39 -5.53
C ILE A 295 -11.14 21.92 -6.68
N GLY A 296 -10.67 21.84 -7.92
CA GLY A 296 -11.41 22.28 -9.10
C GLY A 296 -12.76 21.58 -9.24
N ALA A 297 -12.77 20.25 -9.06
CA ALA A 297 -14.01 19.47 -9.09
C ALA A 297 -14.96 19.83 -7.93
N ALA A 298 -14.44 20.09 -6.73
CA ALA A 298 -15.23 20.52 -5.58
C ALA A 298 -15.88 21.90 -5.82
N LEU A 299 -15.13 22.85 -6.38
CA LEU A 299 -15.65 24.19 -6.72
C LEU A 299 -16.74 24.12 -7.81
N LEU A 300 -16.53 23.32 -8.86
CA LEU A 300 -17.54 23.12 -9.91
C LEU A 300 -18.81 22.48 -9.35
N ARG A 301 -18.67 21.51 -8.45
CA ARG A 301 -19.79 20.87 -7.78
C ARG A 301 -20.57 21.84 -6.88
N SER A 302 -19.88 22.71 -6.14
CA SER A 302 -20.49 23.74 -5.27
C SER A 302 -21.31 24.75 -6.09
N ARG A 303 -20.77 25.25 -7.21
CA ARG A 303 -21.48 26.20 -8.11
C ARG A 303 -22.74 25.57 -8.70
N SER A 304 -22.72 24.30 -9.07
CA SER A 304 -23.90 23.59 -9.57
C SER A 304 -25.01 23.47 -8.52
N ASN A 305 -24.64 23.29 -7.24
CA ASN A 305 -25.59 23.20 -6.13
C ASN A 305 -26.25 24.56 -5.82
N SER A 306 -25.51 25.67 -5.94
CA SER A 306 -26.08 27.02 -5.69
C SER A 306 -27.12 27.41 -6.75
N ASN A 307 -26.90 27.04 -8.01
CA ASN A 307 -27.83 27.32 -9.09
C ASN A 307 -29.16 26.54 -8.98
N THR A 308 -29.12 25.28 -8.48
CA THR A 308 -30.33 24.48 -8.23
C THR A 308 -31.09 24.93 -6.98
N ARG A 309 -30.40 25.35 -5.93
CA ARG A 309 -31.04 25.89 -4.71
C ARG A 309 -31.79 27.18 -4.95
N GLY A 310 -31.34 28.04 -5.85
CA GLY A 310 -32.06 29.27 -6.22
C GLY A 310 -33.46 29.02 -6.84
N GLN A 311 -33.68 27.85 -7.44
CA GLN A 311 -34.96 27.42 -8.00
C GLN A 311 -35.86 26.67 -7.01
N GLU A 312 -35.27 25.98 -5.99
CA GLU A 312 -36.02 25.19 -4.98
C GLU A 312 -36.48 26.04 -3.77
N PHE A 313 -35.85 27.17 -3.47
CA PHE A 313 -36.26 28.05 -2.36
C PHE A 313 -37.68 28.65 -2.49
N ALA A 314 -38.29 28.47 -3.66
CA ALA A 314 -39.70 28.87 -3.85
C ALA A 314 -40.72 27.85 -3.28
N ASN A 315 -40.31 26.60 -2.92
CA ASN A 315 -41.26 25.52 -2.67
C ASN A 315 -40.94 24.54 -1.49
N ALA A 316 -40.01 24.82 -0.59
CA ALA A 316 -39.72 23.81 0.45
C ALA A 316 -39.41 24.40 1.83
N SER A 317 -40.22 23.99 2.81
CA SER A 317 -39.92 24.03 4.24
C SER A 317 -38.58 23.35 4.55
N ALA A 318 -37.77 23.96 5.45
CA ALA A 318 -36.41 23.59 5.84
C ALA A 318 -36.26 22.10 6.20
N SER A 319 -35.99 21.27 5.22
CA SER A 319 -35.50 19.90 5.41
C SER A 319 -34.02 19.99 5.79
N LYS A 320 -33.63 19.43 6.95
CA LYS A 320 -32.22 19.24 7.34
C LYS A 320 -31.51 18.48 6.21
N THR A 321 -30.62 19.15 5.48
CA THR A 321 -29.83 18.54 4.42
C THR A 321 -28.88 17.52 5.04
N GLU A 322 -29.13 16.24 4.79
CA GLU A 322 -28.21 15.16 5.15
C GLU A 322 -26.85 15.37 4.47
N PRO A 323 -25.72 15.02 5.14
CA PRO A 323 -24.40 15.17 4.55
C PRO A 323 -24.28 14.27 3.31
N ASP A 324 -23.94 14.89 2.18
CA ASP A 324 -23.64 14.21 0.93
C ASP A 324 -22.38 13.31 1.12
N GLY A 325 -22.45 12.04 0.71
CA GLY A 325 -21.35 11.11 0.86
C GLY A 325 -20.01 11.58 0.25
N ILE A 326 -20.07 12.37 -0.82
CA ILE A 326 -18.89 13.02 -1.41
C ILE A 326 -18.30 14.08 -0.47
N HIS A 327 -19.13 14.80 0.28
CA HIS A 327 -18.64 15.75 1.29
C HIS A 327 -17.89 15.04 2.41
N CYS A 328 -18.38 13.88 2.84
CA CYS A 328 -17.66 13.03 3.80
C CYS A 328 -16.30 12.55 3.26
N LEU A 329 -16.23 12.16 1.98
CA LEU A 329 -14.97 11.77 1.33
C LEU A 329 -13.97 12.94 1.31
N LEU A 330 -14.44 14.15 0.99
CA LEU A 330 -13.61 15.35 1.01
C LEU A 330 -13.09 15.69 2.41
N ALA A 331 -13.90 15.47 3.46
CA ALA A 331 -13.45 15.65 4.83
C ALA A 331 -12.31 14.68 5.20
N ILE A 332 -12.41 13.39 4.83
CA ILE A 332 -11.33 12.40 5.01
C ILE A 332 -10.07 12.82 4.22
N PHE A 333 -10.24 13.23 2.96
CA PHE A 333 -9.12 13.71 2.14
C PHE A 333 -8.43 14.93 2.79
N ALA A 334 -9.19 15.90 3.25
CA ALA A 334 -8.65 17.09 3.92
C ALA A 334 -7.86 16.73 5.19
N MET A 335 -8.36 15.76 5.99
CA MET A 335 -7.63 15.28 7.18
C MET A 335 -6.33 14.56 6.80
N SER A 336 -6.36 13.71 5.79
CA SER A 336 -5.15 13.05 5.30
C SER A 336 -4.12 14.05 4.75
N ALA A 337 -4.58 15.09 4.05
CA ALA A 337 -3.74 16.18 3.55
C ALA A 337 -3.13 17.01 4.69
N ALA A 338 -3.91 17.32 5.73
CA ALA A 338 -3.42 18.04 6.90
C ALA A 338 -2.33 17.25 7.64
N ILE A 339 -2.52 15.93 7.82
CA ILE A 339 -1.52 15.04 8.42
C ILE A 339 -0.25 15.00 7.56
N ALA A 340 -0.39 14.88 6.25
CA ALA A 340 0.76 14.90 5.33
C ALA A 340 1.51 16.24 5.38
N MET A 341 0.78 17.37 5.43
CA MET A 341 1.39 18.70 5.57
C MET A 341 2.16 18.84 6.88
N VAL A 342 1.63 18.34 7.99
CA VAL A 342 2.35 18.27 9.27
C VAL A 342 3.63 17.43 9.10
N GLY A 343 3.55 16.29 8.39
CA GLY A 343 4.71 15.47 8.05
C GLY A 343 5.75 16.23 7.23
N VAL A 344 5.33 17.03 6.25
CA VAL A 344 6.23 17.90 5.46
C VAL A 344 6.94 18.92 6.36
N VAL A 345 6.19 19.62 7.21
CA VAL A 345 6.77 20.62 8.12
C VAL A 345 7.77 19.98 9.09
N ILE A 346 7.43 18.81 9.64
CA ILE A 346 8.31 18.06 10.54
C ILE A 346 9.57 17.57 9.83
N GLY A 347 9.44 17.06 8.60
CA GLY A 347 10.55 16.44 7.87
C GLY A 347 11.39 17.42 7.06
N TRP A 348 10.93 18.65 6.82
CA TRP A 348 11.65 19.59 5.96
C TRP A 348 12.99 20.04 6.57
N HIS A 349 14.04 19.94 5.77
CA HIS A 349 15.40 20.41 6.14
C HIS A 349 16.15 20.93 4.91
N ALA A 350 17.01 21.94 5.11
CA ALA A 350 17.81 22.56 4.06
C ALA A 350 19.20 21.93 3.94
N GLU A 351 19.72 21.37 5.04
CA GLU A 351 21.02 20.70 5.10
C GLU A 351 20.82 19.17 5.17
N SER A 352 21.90 18.42 5.41
CA SER A 352 21.78 16.97 5.63
C SER A 352 20.93 16.67 6.88
N ALA A 353 20.14 15.59 6.85
CA ALA A 353 19.27 15.19 7.95
C ALA A 353 20.02 15.06 9.31
N GLN A 354 21.30 14.72 9.28
CA GLN A 354 22.17 14.65 10.47
C GLN A 354 22.39 15.97 11.17
N LYS A 355 22.31 17.09 10.44
CA LYS A 355 22.49 18.45 10.95
C LYS A 355 21.17 19.13 11.28
N MET A 356 20.05 18.47 11.06
CA MET A 356 18.72 19.00 11.34
C MET A 356 18.47 19.06 12.86
N ASP A 357 18.14 20.24 13.38
CA ASP A 357 17.83 20.42 14.80
C ASP A 357 16.67 19.54 15.23
N GLY A 358 16.89 18.75 16.28
CA GLY A 358 15.89 17.84 16.83
C GLY A 358 15.52 16.69 15.89
N TRP A 359 16.43 16.23 15.05
CA TRP A 359 16.21 15.12 14.12
C TRP A 359 15.67 13.86 14.84
N GLU A 360 15.98 13.65 16.11
CA GLU A 360 15.58 12.49 16.89
C GLU A 360 14.06 12.40 17.04
N TRP A 361 13.44 13.51 17.49
CA TRP A 361 11.98 13.53 17.63
C TRP A 361 11.27 13.60 16.29
N ARG A 362 11.85 14.31 15.30
CA ARG A 362 11.31 14.39 13.94
C ARG A 362 11.31 13.01 13.27
N ALA A 363 12.42 12.29 13.32
CA ALA A 363 12.48 10.91 12.84
C ALA A 363 11.47 10.00 13.55
N SER A 364 11.32 10.17 14.89
CA SER A 364 10.37 9.40 15.68
C SER A 364 8.92 9.59 15.28
N LEU A 365 8.55 10.73 14.70
CA LEU A 365 7.23 10.98 14.14
C LEU A 365 7.11 10.52 12.68
N LEU A 366 8.12 10.81 11.86
CA LEU A 366 8.12 10.43 10.44
C LEU A 366 8.08 8.91 10.23
N LYS A 367 8.66 8.10 11.12
CA LYS A 367 8.61 6.62 11.02
C LYS A 367 7.21 6.04 10.95
N PHE A 368 6.17 6.80 11.34
CA PHE A 368 4.77 6.39 11.25
C PHE A 368 4.13 6.70 9.89
N TYR A 369 4.92 7.10 8.88
CA TYR A 369 4.46 7.30 7.50
C TYR A 369 3.30 8.31 7.37
N PRO A 370 3.46 9.58 7.78
CA PRO A 370 2.37 10.56 7.75
C PRO A 370 1.83 10.82 6.33
N PHE A 371 2.60 10.52 5.28
CA PHE A 371 2.22 10.72 3.89
C PHE A 371 1.33 9.60 3.33
N ARG A 372 1.35 8.40 3.92
CA ARG A 372 0.75 7.19 3.33
C ARG A 372 -0.74 7.30 3.08
N CYS A 373 -1.51 7.83 4.05
CA CYS A 373 -2.96 7.97 3.88
C CYS A 373 -3.29 9.00 2.79
N PHE A 374 -2.60 10.13 2.78
CA PHE A 374 -2.76 11.16 1.76
C PHE A 374 -2.44 10.64 0.36
N ASP A 375 -1.32 9.94 0.20
CA ASP A 375 -0.86 9.40 -1.09
C ASP A 375 -1.90 8.45 -1.70
N ALA A 376 -2.47 7.53 -0.90
CA ALA A 376 -3.55 6.66 -1.36
C ALA A 376 -4.85 7.43 -1.66
N MET A 377 -5.20 8.43 -0.83
CA MET A 377 -6.44 9.21 -0.99
C MET A 377 -6.42 10.16 -2.19
N LEU A 378 -5.24 10.54 -2.71
CA LEU A 378 -5.10 11.40 -3.89
C LEU A 378 -5.84 10.85 -5.11
N PRO A 379 -5.47 9.68 -5.69
CA PRO A 379 -6.12 9.14 -6.87
C PRO A 379 -7.56 8.69 -6.59
N ILE A 380 -7.86 8.21 -5.37
CA ILE A 380 -9.19 7.79 -4.96
C ILE A 380 -10.16 8.98 -5.02
N THR A 381 -9.79 10.08 -4.34
CA THR A 381 -10.65 11.26 -4.25
C THR A 381 -10.78 11.95 -5.60
N ALA A 382 -9.68 12.08 -6.36
CA ALA A 382 -9.72 12.66 -7.70
C ALA A 382 -10.65 11.88 -8.64
N ALA A 383 -10.57 10.54 -8.64
CA ALA A 383 -11.44 9.71 -9.48
C ALA A 383 -12.92 9.88 -9.12
N TRP A 384 -13.29 9.80 -7.84
CA TRP A 384 -14.67 9.97 -7.41
C TRP A 384 -15.21 11.40 -7.65
N MET A 385 -14.37 12.41 -7.45
CA MET A 385 -14.75 13.80 -7.70
C MET A 385 -15.05 14.05 -9.18
N LEU A 386 -14.17 13.62 -10.08
CA LEU A 386 -14.37 13.79 -11.53
C LEU A 386 -15.63 13.05 -12.01
N ILE A 387 -15.80 11.79 -11.61
CA ILE A 387 -16.98 11.01 -12.00
C ILE A 387 -18.27 11.58 -11.42
N SER A 388 -18.24 12.21 -10.23
CA SER A 388 -19.40 12.88 -9.66
C SER A 388 -19.90 14.06 -10.48
N LEU A 389 -19.02 14.74 -11.22
CA LEU A 389 -19.40 15.81 -12.15
C LEU A 389 -20.09 15.25 -13.41
N VAL A 390 -19.66 14.06 -13.87
CA VAL A 390 -20.27 13.37 -15.02
C VAL A 390 -21.66 12.85 -14.66
N ASP A 391 -21.84 12.25 -13.48
CA ASP A 391 -23.12 11.68 -13.04
C ASP A 391 -24.26 12.71 -13.08
N ARG A 392 -24.00 13.93 -12.63
CA ARG A 392 -24.97 15.03 -12.66
C ARG A 392 -25.41 15.46 -14.06
N ARG A 393 -24.51 15.38 -15.04
CA ARG A 393 -24.80 15.73 -16.43
C ARG A 393 -25.58 14.64 -17.17
N VAL A 394 -25.28 13.37 -16.84
CA VAL A 394 -25.87 12.19 -17.48
C VAL A 394 -27.23 11.80 -16.88
N ALA A 395 -27.59 12.32 -15.70
CA ALA A 395 -28.85 12.02 -15.03
C ALA A 395 -30.10 12.30 -15.92
N ASN A 396 -29.98 13.24 -16.86
CA ASN A 396 -31.07 13.66 -17.77
C ASN A 396 -31.12 12.87 -19.09
N VAL A 397 -30.16 11.97 -19.38
CA VAL A 397 -30.14 11.24 -20.66
C VAL A 397 -30.71 9.83 -20.45
N ARG A 398 -32.02 9.68 -20.68
CA ARG A 398 -32.76 8.40 -20.65
C ARG A 398 -33.17 7.97 -22.06
N THR A 399 -32.24 7.53 -22.90
CA THR A 399 -32.56 6.87 -24.17
C THR A 399 -31.81 5.54 -24.28
N GLY A 400 -32.40 4.56 -24.96
CA GLY A 400 -31.74 3.25 -25.21
C GLY A 400 -30.35 3.39 -25.89
N ARG A 401 -30.15 4.46 -26.67
CA ARG A 401 -28.85 4.83 -27.25
C ARG A 401 -27.82 5.22 -26.18
N GLY A 402 -28.26 5.74 -25.02
CA GLY A 402 -27.39 6.07 -23.89
C GLY A 402 -26.77 4.83 -23.24
N THR A 403 -27.47 3.69 -23.24
CA THR A 403 -26.95 2.44 -22.66
C THR A 403 -25.80 1.85 -23.48
N LEU A 404 -25.92 1.79 -24.80
CA LEU A 404 -24.84 1.33 -25.69
C LEU A 404 -23.62 2.26 -25.62
N GLY A 405 -23.84 3.56 -25.60
CA GLY A 405 -22.77 4.55 -25.39
C GLY A 405 -22.04 4.36 -24.07
N MET A 406 -22.76 4.06 -22.98
CA MET A 406 -22.16 3.81 -21.66
C MET A 406 -21.34 2.52 -21.64
N VAL A 407 -21.81 1.43 -22.28
CA VAL A 407 -21.04 0.19 -22.43
C VAL A 407 -19.77 0.43 -23.21
N GLY A 408 -19.86 1.15 -24.34
CA GLY A 408 -18.68 1.55 -25.12
C GLY A 408 -17.68 2.36 -24.30
N LEU A 409 -18.17 3.31 -23.53
CA LEU A 409 -17.33 4.13 -22.63
C LEU A 409 -16.66 3.29 -21.53
N CYS A 410 -17.35 2.30 -20.97
CA CYS A 410 -16.75 1.37 -20.00
C CYS A 410 -15.64 0.51 -20.64
N ILE A 411 -15.86 0.01 -21.85
CA ILE A 411 -14.85 -0.76 -22.60
C ILE A 411 -13.64 0.12 -22.89
N LEU A 412 -13.82 1.29 -23.52
CA LEU A 412 -12.73 2.22 -23.79
C LEU A 412 -12.02 2.68 -22.54
N GLY A 413 -12.78 2.98 -21.47
CA GLY A 413 -12.24 3.36 -20.18
C GLY A 413 -11.35 2.29 -19.55
N SER A 414 -11.68 1.00 -19.72
CA SER A 414 -10.85 -0.10 -19.22
C SER A 414 -9.56 -0.32 -20.02
N LEU A 415 -9.57 -0.02 -21.31
CA LEU A 415 -8.38 -0.17 -22.15
C LEU A 415 -7.25 0.77 -21.70
N VAL A 416 -7.56 1.97 -21.20
CA VAL A 416 -6.56 2.96 -20.80
C VAL A 416 -5.64 2.43 -19.68
N PRO A 417 -6.14 2.00 -18.52
CA PRO A 417 -5.26 1.48 -17.45
C PRO A 417 -4.59 0.16 -17.86
N LEU A 418 -5.25 -0.70 -18.63
CA LEU A 418 -4.65 -1.96 -19.09
C LEU A 418 -3.49 -1.71 -20.07
N GLN A 419 -3.66 -0.82 -21.02
CA GLN A 419 -2.60 -0.44 -21.95
C GLN A 419 -1.44 0.24 -21.21
N LEU A 420 -1.75 1.14 -20.27
CA LEU A 420 -0.73 1.81 -19.47
C LEU A 420 0.05 0.81 -18.62
N ALA A 421 -0.62 -0.12 -17.94
CA ALA A 421 0.01 -1.17 -17.17
C ALA A 421 0.89 -2.07 -18.04
N TRP A 422 0.41 -2.43 -19.24
CA TRP A 422 1.19 -3.19 -20.20
C TRP A 422 2.43 -2.45 -20.68
N TYR A 423 2.31 -1.17 -20.96
CA TYR A 423 3.44 -0.35 -21.44
C TYR A 423 4.49 -0.13 -20.35
N GLN A 424 4.06 0.02 -19.09
CA GLN A 424 4.95 0.25 -17.94
C GLN A 424 5.49 -1.05 -17.32
N ARG A 425 5.07 -2.22 -17.82
CA ARG A 425 5.49 -3.48 -17.24
C ARG A 425 7.01 -3.65 -17.35
N GLU A 426 7.63 -3.90 -16.26
CA GLU A 426 9.02 -4.32 -16.20
C GLU A 426 9.09 -5.82 -16.38
N MET A 427 9.69 -6.28 -17.50
CA MET A 427 9.86 -7.72 -17.79
C MET A 427 10.98 -8.34 -16.94
N THR A 428 11.87 -7.51 -16.46
CA THR A 428 13.02 -7.88 -15.64
C THR A 428 13.16 -6.90 -14.47
N PRO A 429 13.75 -7.32 -13.35
CA PRO A 429 14.04 -6.39 -12.24
C PRO A 429 14.94 -5.23 -12.72
N ALA A 430 14.78 -4.08 -12.08
CA ALA A 430 15.61 -2.91 -12.35
C ALA A 430 17.10 -3.26 -12.30
N GLY A 431 17.86 -2.85 -13.30
CA GLY A 431 19.30 -3.12 -13.39
C GLY A 431 19.68 -4.49 -13.97
N TYR A 432 18.71 -5.27 -14.47
CA TYR A 432 18.96 -6.54 -15.16
C TYR A 432 18.47 -6.49 -16.61
N THR A 433 19.27 -6.99 -17.54
CA THR A 433 18.76 -7.42 -18.86
C THR A 433 18.05 -8.76 -18.71
N ALA A 434 17.24 -9.16 -19.70
CA ALA A 434 16.54 -10.45 -19.67
C ALA A 434 17.52 -11.63 -19.54
N ARG A 435 18.68 -11.56 -20.21
CA ARG A 435 19.73 -12.57 -20.11
C ARG A 435 20.35 -12.61 -18.70
N GLN A 436 20.73 -11.46 -18.15
CA GLN A 436 21.30 -11.39 -16.80
C GLN A 436 20.33 -11.89 -15.74
N PHE A 437 19.03 -11.67 -15.93
CA PHE A 437 18.01 -12.18 -15.01
C PHE A 437 17.84 -13.70 -15.15
N ALA A 438 17.87 -14.25 -16.38
CA ALA A 438 17.85 -15.70 -16.58
C ALA A 438 19.09 -16.38 -15.96
N ASP A 439 20.28 -15.79 -16.13
CA ASP A 439 21.51 -16.27 -15.50
C ASP A 439 21.45 -16.18 -13.96
N TRP A 440 20.81 -15.11 -13.40
CA TRP A 440 20.54 -14.98 -11.97
C TRP A 440 19.63 -16.10 -11.44
N GLN A 441 18.54 -16.37 -12.16
CA GLN A 441 17.62 -17.45 -11.79
C GLN A 441 18.32 -18.82 -11.84
N ALA A 442 19.15 -19.06 -12.86
CA ALA A 442 19.96 -20.27 -12.97
C ALA A 442 20.97 -20.42 -11.81
N ALA A 443 21.58 -19.30 -11.36
CA ALA A 443 22.47 -19.30 -10.21
C ALA A 443 21.73 -19.63 -8.91
N CYS A 444 20.56 -19.03 -8.69
CA CYS A 444 19.70 -19.31 -7.55
C CYS A 444 19.24 -20.78 -7.52
N GLU A 445 18.84 -21.31 -8.68
CA GLU A 445 18.41 -22.71 -8.82
C GLU A 445 19.57 -23.67 -8.55
N TRP A 446 20.77 -23.39 -9.06
CA TRP A 446 21.95 -24.17 -8.75
C TRP A 446 22.23 -24.21 -7.25
N ILE A 447 22.17 -23.06 -6.57
CA ILE A 447 22.33 -22.97 -5.10
C ILE A 447 21.25 -23.81 -4.40
N ARG A 448 20.01 -23.73 -4.82
CA ARG A 448 18.90 -24.50 -4.25
C ARG A 448 19.13 -26.00 -4.31
N ILE A 449 19.68 -26.51 -5.42
CA ILE A 449 19.88 -27.94 -5.67
C ILE A 449 21.18 -28.43 -5.03
N ASN A 450 22.27 -27.66 -5.11
CA ASN A 450 23.62 -28.16 -4.86
C ASN A 450 24.22 -27.72 -3.51
N THR A 451 23.46 -26.99 -2.68
CA THR A 451 23.94 -26.56 -1.36
C THR A 451 23.04 -27.09 -0.23
N PRO A 452 23.59 -27.25 1.01
CA PRO A 452 22.79 -27.62 2.17
C PRO A 452 21.61 -26.65 2.38
N SER A 453 20.50 -27.14 2.94
CA SER A 453 19.30 -26.31 3.18
C SER A 453 19.52 -25.17 4.18
N ASP A 454 20.50 -25.30 5.06
CA ASP A 454 20.94 -24.31 6.04
C ASP A 454 22.10 -23.42 5.56
N ALA A 455 22.52 -23.53 4.27
CA ALA A 455 23.60 -22.72 3.72
C ALA A 455 23.29 -21.22 3.86
N LEU A 456 24.30 -20.45 4.29
CA LEU A 456 24.26 -19.00 4.32
C LEU A 456 25.08 -18.45 3.17
N VAL A 457 24.45 -17.63 2.33
CA VAL A 457 25.03 -17.11 1.09
C VAL A 457 25.28 -15.61 1.20
N LEU A 458 26.47 -15.18 0.83
CA LEU A 458 26.72 -13.76 0.54
C LEU A 458 26.25 -13.49 -0.89
N THR A 459 25.32 -12.56 -1.03
CA THR A 459 24.76 -12.08 -2.31
C THR A 459 25.18 -10.64 -2.59
N PRO A 460 24.98 -10.11 -3.79
CA PRO A 460 25.12 -8.69 -4.03
C PRO A 460 24.26 -7.86 -3.06
N ARG A 461 24.74 -6.66 -2.72
CA ARG A 461 24.03 -5.73 -1.80
C ARG A 461 22.54 -5.54 -2.14
N GLU A 462 22.21 -5.52 -3.43
CA GLU A 462 20.85 -5.38 -3.95
C GLU A 462 20.49 -6.65 -4.72
N SER A 463 20.43 -7.77 -4.01
CA SER A 463 19.93 -9.03 -4.56
C SER A 463 18.43 -8.92 -4.84
N TYR A 464 17.99 -9.51 -5.94
CA TYR A 464 16.58 -9.55 -6.29
C TYR A 464 15.98 -10.91 -5.96
N ALA A 465 15.08 -10.94 -4.99
CA ALA A 465 14.28 -12.13 -4.67
C ALA A 465 15.12 -13.41 -4.43
N PHE A 466 16.34 -13.29 -3.88
CA PHE A 466 17.23 -14.44 -3.67
C PHE A 466 16.53 -15.57 -2.92
N LYS A 467 15.88 -15.27 -1.80
CA LYS A 467 15.18 -16.25 -0.96
C LYS A 467 13.98 -16.91 -1.66
N TRP A 468 13.39 -16.22 -2.63
CA TRP A 468 12.30 -16.76 -3.44
C TRP A 468 12.78 -17.86 -4.40
N PHE A 469 13.92 -17.63 -5.06
CA PHE A 469 14.44 -18.55 -6.06
C PHE A 469 15.38 -19.61 -5.48
N ALA A 470 16.26 -19.21 -4.57
CA ALA A 470 17.28 -20.09 -4.02
C ALA A 470 16.83 -20.88 -2.78
N GLU A 471 15.80 -20.44 -2.08
CA GLU A 471 15.33 -21.03 -0.81
C GLU A 471 16.46 -21.26 0.20
N ARG A 472 17.39 -20.30 0.29
CA ARG A 472 18.55 -20.30 1.19
C ARG A 472 18.64 -19.00 1.96
N ALA A 473 19.31 -19.06 3.10
CA ALA A 473 19.58 -17.91 3.92
C ALA A 473 20.53 -16.93 3.23
N GLU A 474 20.25 -15.65 3.33
CA GLU A 474 21.07 -14.55 2.81
C GLU A 474 21.72 -13.80 3.97
N PHE A 475 23.02 -13.49 3.87
CA PHE A 475 23.74 -12.84 4.96
C PHE A 475 23.20 -11.45 5.26
N VAL A 476 23.04 -10.62 4.24
CA VAL A 476 22.37 -9.30 4.30
C VAL A 476 22.06 -8.79 2.90
N CYS A 477 20.89 -8.15 2.76
CA CYS A 477 20.48 -7.42 1.58
C CYS A 477 20.06 -6.00 1.98
N TYR A 478 20.31 -5.02 1.13
CA TYR A 478 19.92 -3.63 1.41
C TYR A 478 18.41 -3.46 1.56
N LYS A 479 17.63 -4.19 0.77
CA LYS A 479 16.18 -4.12 0.79
C LYS A 479 15.57 -4.72 2.06
N ASP A 480 16.16 -5.78 2.58
CA ASP A 480 15.64 -6.58 3.69
C ASP A 480 16.13 -6.02 5.05
N CYS A 481 15.67 -4.80 5.36
CA CYS A 481 15.94 -4.13 6.62
C CYS A 481 14.91 -4.59 7.67
N PRO A 482 15.34 -5.06 8.86
CA PRO A 482 14.46 -5.35 9.99
C PRO A 482 13.66 -4.13 10.45
N GLN A 483 12.68 -4.37 11.33
CA GLN A 483 11.81 -3.32 11.86
C GLN A 483 12.08 -3.01 13.35
N ASP A 484 12.87 -3.83 14.02
CA ASP A 484 13.29 -3.61 15.41
C ASP A 484 14.64 -2.90 15.50
N THR A 485 14.88 -2.22 16.62
CA THR A 485 16.10 -1.42 16.83
C THR A 485 17.39 -2.23 16.66
N ALA A 486 17.49 -3.38 17.32
CA ALA A 486 18.69 -4.22 17.28
C ALA A 486 18.93 -4.74 15.85
N GLY A 487 17.86 -5.17 15.17
CA GLY A 487 17.92 -5.64 13.79
C GLY A 487 18.37 -4.54 12.81
N ILE A 488 17.87 -3.31 12.93
CA ILE A 488 18.28 -2.18 12.06
C ILE A 488 19.77 -1.87 12.26
N LEU A 489 20.25 -1.82 13.48
CA LEU A 489 21.65 -1.54 13.77
C LEU A 489 22.55 -2.67 13.26
N MET A 490 22.14 -3.92 13.45
CA MET A 490 22.86 -5.09 12.93
C MET A 490 22.90 -5.09 11.39
N TRP A 491 21.77 -4.79 10.73
CA TRP A 491 21.68 -4.65 9.28
C TRP A 491 22.67 -3.60 8.76
N ASN A 492 22.69 -2.43 9.38
CA ASN A 492 23.64 -1.38 9.03
C ASN A 492 25.11 -1.82 9.24
N SER A 493 25.40 -2.43 10.38
CA SER A 493 26.74 -2.94 10.70
C SER A 493 27.20 -4.00 9.70
N ARG A 494 26.33 -4.93 9.29
CA ARG A 494 26.64 -5.96 8.29
C ARG A 494 26.95 -5.35 6.92
N LEU A 495 26.16 -4.36 6.48
CA LEU A 495 26.41 -3.66 5.20
C LEU A 495 27.76 -2.95 5.21
N TRP A 496 28.10 -2.24 6.30
CA TRP A 496 29.39 -1.56 6.42
C TRP A 496 30.54 -2.54 6.51
N MET A 497 30.39 -3.63 7.25
CA MET A 497 31.42 -4.69 7.33
C MET A 497 31.72 -5.30 5.96
N LEU A 498 30.70 -5.55 5.13
CA LEU A 498 30.91 -6.04 3.76
C LEU A 498 31.58 -4.98 2.87
N HIS A 499 31.21 -3.73 3.02
CA HIS A 499 31.84 -2.63 2.28
C HIS A 499 33.35 -2.56 2.62
N ASP A 500 33.68 -2.57 3.91
CA ASP A 500 35.09 -2.56 4.36
C ASP A 500 35.85 -3.80 3.91
N TRP A 501 35.23 -4.98 3.96
CA TRP A 501 35.85 -6.20 3.46
C TRP A 501 36.10 -6.10 1.96
N THR A 502 35.14 -5.68 1.17
CA THR A 502 35.27 -5.51 -0.29
C THR A 502 36.42 -4.55 -0.62
N LEU A 503 36.47 -3.39 0.03
CA LEU A 503 37.54 -2.39 -0.21
C LEU A 503 38.93 -2.92 0.13
N LYS A 504 39.08 -3.65 1.25
CA LYS A 504 40.36 -4.18 1.68
C LYS A 504 40.84 -5.33 0.80
N SER A 505 39.93 -6.27 0.50
CA SER A 505 40.24 -7.45 -0.31
C SER A 505 40.44 -7.14 -1.80
N SER A 506 39.95 -6.00 -2.29
CA SER A 506 40.21 -5.56 -3.68
C SER A 506 41.44 -4.65 -3.81
N SER A 507 42.13 -4.34 -2.73
CA SER A 507 43.21 -3.34 -2.71
C SER A 507 44.45 -3.73 -3.52
N ASP A 508 44.72 -5.01 -3.67
CA ASP A 508 45.78 -5.57 -4.52
C ASP A 508 45.29 -6.06 -5.90
N GLY A 509 43.98 -5.88 -6.17
CA GLY A 509 43.35 -6.25 -7.43
C GLY A 509 42.90 -7.71 -7.52
N LEU A 510 43.04 -8.51 -6.46
CA LEU A 510 42.70 -9.93 -6.44
C LEU A 510 42.06 -10.33 -5.11
N TYR A 511 41.00 -11.12 -5.15
CA TYR A 511 40.44 -11.76 -3.94
C TYR A 511 41.08 -13.13 -3.74
N ASP A 512 41.91 -13.25 -2.72
CA ASP A 512 42.63 -14.50 -2.43
C ASP A 512 41.90 -15.39 -1.40
N ALA A 513 42.48 -16.57 -1.15
CA ALA A 513 41.96 -17.51 -0.16
C ALA A 513 41.97 -16.95 1.27
N GLY A 514 42.90 -16.01 1.60
CA GLY A 514 42.94 -15.30 2.87
C GLY A 514 41.76 -14.37 3.07
N ASP A 515 41.37 -13.64 2.02
CA ASP A 515 40.18 -12.79 2.00
C ASP A 515 38.91 -13.58 2.26
N LEU A 516 38.76 -14.73 1.59
CA LEU A 516 37.61 -15.62 1.80
C LEU A 516 37.58 -16.20 3.21
N LYS A 517 38.75 -16.59 3.78
CA LYS A 517 38.84 -17.02 5.18
C LYS A 517 38.48 -15.91 6.16
N LEU A 518 38.94 -14.67 5.88
CA LEU A 518 38.58 -13.51 6.69
C LEU A 518 37.07 -13.23 6.64
N LEU A 519 36.46 -13.33 5.45
CA LEU A 519 35.01 -13.22 5.27
C LEU A 519 34.31 -14.30 6.11
N GLN A 520 34.68 -15.54 5.97
CA GLN A 520 34.10 -16.66 6.72
C GLN A 520 34.16 -16.42 8.25
N LYS A 521 35.34 -16.07 8.76
CA LYS A 521 35.54 -15.77 10.19
C LYS A 521 34.60 -14.66 10.72
N LYS A 522 34.32 -13.67 9.89
CA LYS A 522 33.45 -12.51 10.27
C LYS A 522 31.97 -12.79 10.10
N THR A 523 31.57 -13.65 9.18
CA THR A 523 30.18 -13.76 8.70
C THR A 523 29.59 -15.14 8.84
N ASN A 524 30.42 -16.19 8.94
CA ASN A 524 30.03 -17.61 8.82
C ASN A 524 29.31 -17.93 7.49
N VAL A 525 29.53 -17.19 6.42
CA VAL A 525 28.97 -17.52 5.09
C VAL A 525 29.65 -18.76 4.52
N ASP A 526 28.88 -19.57 3.83
CA ASP A 526 29.36 -20.82 3.21
C ASP A 526 29.67 -20.63 1.72
N PHE A 527 28.96 -19.67 1.06
CA PHE A 527 29.09 -19.40 -0.37
C PHE A 527 29.04 -17.90 -0.67
N VAL A 528 29.72 -17.49 -1.74
CA VAL A 528 29.61 -16.14 -2.34
C VAL A 528 28.98 -16.28 -3.71
N LEU A 529 27.85 -15.59 -3.94
CA LEU A 529 27.22 -15.42 -5.24
C LEU A 529 27.45 -13.98 -5.72
N THR A 530 28.12 -13.81 -6.83
CA THR A 530 28.50 -12.50 -7.32
C THR A 530 28.52 -12.41 -8.85
N ARG A 531 28.38 -11.18 -9.37
CA ARG A 531 28.66 -10.81 -10.77
C ARG A 531 29.68 -9.69 -10.92
N ILE A 532 30.02 -9.05 -9.78
CA ILE A 532 30.85 -7.82 -9.79
C ILE A 532 32.09 -7.93 -8.93
N LEU A 533 32.13 -8.87 -7.95
CA LEU A 533 33.35 -9.11 -7.18
C LEU A 533 34.29 -9.99 -8.00
N GLY A 534 35.56 -9.66 -7.97
CA GLY A 534 36.60 -10.39 -8.65
C GLY A 534 37.73 -9.48 -9.19
N PRO A 535 38.76 -10.06 -9.78
CA PRO A 535 38.99 -11.50 -9.94
C PRO A 535 39.28 -12.23 -8.62
N PHE A 536 38.98 -13.54 -8.58
CA PHE A 536 39.35 -14.43 -7.49
C PHE A 536 40.53 -15.33 -7.93
N ASP A 537 41.43 -15.66 -7.02
CA ASP A 537 42.54 -16.58 -7.26
C ASP A 537 42.07 -18.06 -7.45
N THR A 538 40.89 -18.34 -6.89
CA THR A 538 40.27 -19.66 -7.01
C THR A 538 39.21 -19.69 -8.11
N PRO A 539 39.08 -20.77 -8.89
CA PRO A 539 38.01 -20.85 -9.90
C PRO A 539 36.65 -20.96 -9.21
N PRO A 540 35.58 -20.38 -9.85
CA PRO A 540 34.23 -20.54 -9.36
C PRO A 540 33.78 -22.00 -9.46
N ILE A 541 33.00 -22.47 -8.48
CA ILE A 541 32.40 -23.84 -8.52
C ILE A 541 31.24 -23.91 -9.52
N TRP A 542 30.69 -22.76 -9.89
CA TRP A 542 29.66 -22.63 -10.93
C TRP A 542 29.70 -21.24 -11.57
N LYS A 543 29.37 -21.19 -12.85
CA LYS A 543 29.32 -19.95 -13.64
C LYS A 543 28.25 -20.02 -14.73
N SER A 544 27.47 -18.92 -14.89
CA SER A 544 26.62 -18.66 -16.05
C SER A 544 26.63 -17.16 -16.36
N GLY A 545 27.01 -16.81 -17.57
CA GLY A 545 27.20 -15.43 -17.97
C GLY A 545 28.18 -14.71 -17.04
N GLU A 546 27.72 -13.63 -16.42
CA GLU A 546 28.51 -12.85 -15.45
C GLU A 546 28.40 -13.40 -14.01
N TRP A 547 27.46 -14.31 -13.72
CA TRP A 547 27.22 -14.83 -12.40
C TRP A 547 28.18 -15.98 -12.07
N GLN A 548 28.75 -15.91 -10.88
CA GLN A 548 29.73 -16.86 -10.38
C GLN A 548 29.43 -17.21 -8.92
N ILE A 549 29.66 -18.46 -8.56
CA ILE A 549 29.51 -18.98 -7.20
C ILE A 549 30.85 -19.54 -6.74
N TYR A 550 31.26 -19.12 -5.54
CA TYR A 550 32.49 -19.57 -4.88
C TYR A 550 32.15 -20.20 -3.54
N THR A 551 32.87 -21.25 -3.17
CA THR A 551 32.86 -21.78 -1.79
C THR A 551 33.73 -20.91 -0.91
N VAL A 552 33.31 -20.70 0.32
CA VAL A 552 34.11 -20.01 1.33
C VAL A 552 34.77 -21.09 2.24
N PRO A 553 36.12 -21.16 2.28
CA PRO A 553 36.79 -22.18 3.07
C PRO A 553 36.52 -21.93 4.55
N ARG A 554 36.21 -23.03 5.29
CA ARG A 554 36.04 -23.03 6.75
C ARG A 554 37.34 -22.91 7.50
#